data_067a8eae9811b6c8186d69e46e790fdb
#
_entry.id   067a8eae9811b6c8186d69e46e790fdb
#
_cell.length_a   1.000
_cell.length_b   1.000
_cell.length_c   1.000
_cell.angle_alpha   90.00
_cell.angle_beta   90.00
_cell.angle_gamma   90.00
#
_symmetry.space_group_name_H-M   'P 1'
#
loop_
_entity.id
_entity.type
_entity.pdbx_description
1 polymer ?
#
loop_
_entity_poly.entity_id
_entity_poly.type
_entity_poly.pdbx_seq_one_letter_code
_entity_poly.pdbx_strand_id
1 'polypeptide(L)'
;MRETRYDSASCRRVDHSQVTGSCFSCHNVMEGGDDHRPTSIGVHGQVGGRNAPTVWNAAFLSAQFWDGRAAALEDQAKGPPVNPIEMGMKDLSAVMGRI
;
A
#
# COMPACT_ATOMS: atom_id res chain seq x y z
N MET A 1 -20.61 11.82 19.39
CA MET A 1 -20.22 11.61 17.99
C MET A 1 -18.71 11.56 17.96
N ARG A 2 -18.11 10.40 17.83
CA ARG A 2 -16.67 10.31 17.62
C ARG A 2 -16.42 10.57 16.14
N GLU A 3 -15.78 11.66 15.85
CA GLU A 3 -15.19 11.91 14.56
C GLU A 3 -14.28 10.72 14.22
N THR A 4 -14.67 9.91 13.27
CA THR A 4 -13.76 8.99 12.61
C THR A 4 -12.83 9.86 11.78
N ARG A 5 -11.78 10.37 12.42
CA ARG A 5 -10.63 10.83 11.67
C ARG A 5 -10.18 9.62 10.85
N TYR A 6 -10.28 9.78 9.56
CA TYR A 6 -9.61 8.90 8.62
C TYR A 6 -8.12 9.07 8.89
N ASP A 7 -7.67 8.31 9.86
CA ASP A 7 -6.27 8.32 10.23
C ASP A 7 -5.54 7.55 9.14
N SER A 8 -4.78 8.25 8.33
CA SER A 8 -3.79 7.66 7.42
C SER A 8 -2.81 6.73 8.16
N ALA A 9 -2.88 6.73 9.49
CA ALA A 9 -2.23 5.81 10.39
C ALA A 9 -2.99 4.49 10.59
N SER A 10 -4.16 4.24 9.98
CA SER A 10 -4.77 2.92 10.09
C SER A 10 -4.07 1.87 9.22
N CYS A 11 -3.11 2.27 8.37
CA CYS A 11 -2.01 1.44 7.97
C CYS A 11 -0.93 1.44 9.07
N ARG A 12 -1.36 1.26 10.34
CA ARG A 12 -0.50 1.31 11.49
C ARG A 12 0.63 0.31 11.34
N ARG A 13 1.80 0.82 11.64
CA ARG A 13 3.04 0.08 11.88
C ARG A 13 2.77 -1.32 12.38
N VAL A 14 2.84 -2.22 11.45
CA VAL A 14 3.03 -3.61 11.77
C VAL A 14 4.34 -3.70 12.52
N ASP A 15 4.32 -4.39 13.65
CA ASP A 15 5.41 -4.60 14.58
C ASP A 15 6.82 -4.22 14.06
N HIS A 16 7.47 -3.30 14.72
CA HIS A 16 8.75 -2.69 14.33
C HIS A 16 9.90 -3.67 14.04
N SER A 17 9.72 -4.95 14.33
CA SER A 17 10.75 -5.96 14.10
C SER A 17 10.72 -6.59 12.72
N GLN A 18 9.63 -6.42 11.96
CA GLN A 18 9.45 -7.17 10.71
C GLN A 18 8.94 -6.36 9.51
N VAL A 19 8.23 -5.26 9.70
CA VAL A 19 7.74 -4.42 8.59
C VAL A 19 8.02 -2.96 8.89
N THR A 20 8.93 -2.37 8.14
CA THR A 20 9.38 -0.99 8.31
C THR A 20 8.59 0.01 7.49
N GLY A 21 7.55 -0.43 6.75
CA GLY A 21 6.76 0.38 5.85
C GLY A 21 5.29 0.52 6.24
N SER A 22 4.67 1.58 5.76
CA SER A 22 3.22 1.79 5.77
C SER A 22 2.77 2.12 4.35
N CYS A 23 1.47 2.11 4.07
CA CYS A 23 0.95 2.54 2.77
C CYS A 23 1.43 3.96 2.43
N PHE A 24 1.53 4.82 3.43
CA PHE A 24 2.02 6.18 3.30
C PHE A 24 3.50 6.26 2.86
N SER A 25 4.30 5.24 3.09
CA SER A 25 5.70 5.21 2.64
C SER A 25 5.84 5.24 1.12
N CYS A 26 4.87 4.66 0.40
CA CYS A 26 4.83 4.64 -1.06
C CYS A 26 3.72 5.51 -1.65
N HIS A 27 2.73 5.89 -0.84
CA HIS A 27 1.58 6.69 -1.27
C HIS A 27 1.38 7.87 -0.34
N ASN A 28 2.28 8.87 -0.43
CA ASN A 28 2.16 10.09 0.35
C ASN A 28 1.08 11.00 -0.23
N VAL A 29 -0.10 10.99 0.38
CA VAL A 29 -1.26 11.75 -0.08
C VAL A 29 -1.07 13.27 0.00
N MET A 30 -0.09 13.74 0.75
CA MET A 30 0.24 15.16 0.84
C MET A 30 1.16 15.62 -0.30
N GLU A 31 1.73 14.70 -1.05
CA GLU A 31 2.72 14.96 -2.10
C GLU A 31 2.38 14.24 -3.41
N GLY A 32 1.11 14.11 -3.75
CA GLY A 32 0.68 13.53 -5.02
C GLY A 32 0.21 12.08 -4.94
N GLY A 33 0.28 11.46 -3.77
CA GLY A 33 -0.20 10.09 -3.56
C GLY A 33 0.73 8.99 -4.08
N ASP A 34 1.99 9.33 -4.33
CA ASP A 34 3.08 8.44 -4.73
C ASP A 34 4.30 8.61 -3.81
N ASP A 35 5.45 8.08 -4.15
CA ASP A 35 6.70 8.23 -3.39
C ASP A 35 7.79 9.00 -4.13
N HIS A 36 7.47 9.58 -5.28
CA HIS A 36 8.39 10.30 -6.16
C HIS A 36 9.65 9.51 -6.55
N ARG A 37 9.57 8.18 -6.57
CA ARG A 37 10.69 7.29 -6.91
C ARG A 37 10.42 6.55 -8.22
N PRO A 38 11.44 6.23 -9.01
CA PRO A 38 11.28 5.37 -10.18
C PRO A 38 10.72 4.00 -9.81
N THR A 39 11.16 3.46 -8.66
CA THR A 39 10.67 2.21 -8.05
C THR A 39 10.60 2.38 -6.55
N SER A 40 9.58 1.79 -5.94
CA SER A 40 9.37 1.87 -4.50
C SER A 40 10.29 0.93 -3.71
N ILE A 41 10.51 1.26 -2.44
CA ILE A 41 11.26 0.43 -1.51
C ILE A 41 10.28 -0.23 -0.53
N GLY A 42 10.28 -1.55 -0.51
CA GLY A 42 9.46 -2.35 0.38
C GLY A 42 10.19 -2.84 1.63
N VAL A 43 9.65 -3.87 2.24
CA VAL A 43 10.19 -4.46 3.47
C VAL A 43 11.64 -4.91 3.27
N HIS A 44 12.42 -4.82 4.32
CA HIS A 44 13.84 -5.18 4.33
C HIS A 44 14.69 -4.42 3.30
N GLY A 45 14.23 -3.25 2.85
CA GLY A 45 14.93 -2.45 1.84
C GLY A 45 14.87 -3.04 0.42
N GLN A 46 13.98 -3.98 0.16
CA GLN A 46 13.81 -4.57 -1.17
C GLN A 46 13.28 -3.54 -2.15
N VAL A 47 13.80 -3.53 -3.35
CA VAL A 47 13.40 -2.60 -4.40
C VAL A 47 12.37 -3.25 -5.30
N GLY A 48 11.22 -2.60 -5.45
CA GLY A 48 10.16 -3.04 -6.36
C GLY A 48 10.54 -2.86 -7.83
N GLY A 49 9.80 -3.52 -8.70
CA GLY A 49 10.04 -3.45 -10.15
C GLY A 49 9.36 -2.27 -10.85
N ARG A 50 8.51 -1.53 -10.14
CA ARG A 50 7.69 -0.46 -10.72
C ARG A 50 7.56 0.72 -9.78
N ASN A 51 7.24 1.88 -10.36
CA ASN A 51 6.85 3.07 -9.64
C ASN A 51 5.53 2.87 -8.89
N ALA A 52 5.38 3.46 -7.71
CA ALA A 52 4.09 3.53 -7.02
C ALA A 52 3.19 4.54 -7.74
N PRO A 53 2.04 4.13 -8.28
CA PRO A 53 1.11 5.05 -8.90
C PRO A 53 0.42 5.91 -7.85
N THR A 54 -0.03 7.10 -8.25
CA THR A 54 -0.86 7.93 -7.37
C THR A 54 -2.12 7.19 -6.93
N VAL A 55 -2.50 7.37 -5.67
CA VAL A 55 -3.80 6.87 -5.15
C VAL A 55 -4.93 7.87 -5.41
N TRP A 56 -4.61 9.10 -5.81
CA TRP A 56 -5.62 10.11 -6.11
C TRP A 56 -6.49 9.69 -7.29
N ASN A 57 -7.80 9.70 -7.08
CA ASN A 57 -8.80 9.30 -8.06
C ASN A 57 -8.65 7.84 -8.58
N ALA A 58 -7.90 6.99 -7.91
CA ALA A 58 -7.65 5.61 -8.35
C ALA A 58 -8.95 4.79 -8.50
N ALA A 59 -9.97 5.08 -7.69
CA ALA A 59 -11.27 4.41 -7.78
C ALA A 59 -12.01 4.62 -9.11
N PHE A 60 -11.67 5.65 -9.86
CA PHE A 60 -12.30 5.95 -11.16
C PHE A 60 -11.56 5.31 -12.35
N LEU A 61 -10.45 4.63 -12.11
CA LEU A 61 -9.71 3.95 -13.16
C LEU A 61 -10.43 2.66 -13.57
N SER A 62 -10.42 2.35 -14.86
CA SER A 62 -11.03 1.14 -15.42
C SER A 62 -10.28 -0.15 -15.07
N ALA A 63 -9.02 -0.04 -14.65
CA ALA A 63 -8.19 -1.14 -14.18
C ALA A 63 -7.11 -0.60 -13.24
N GLN A 64 -6.62 -1.45 -12.35
CA GLN A 64 -5.62 -1.12 -11.36
C GLN A 64 -4.29 -1.81 -11.67
N PHE A 65 -3.21 -1.30 -11.09
CA PHE A 65 -1.82 -1.54 -11.44
C PHE A 65 -1.46 -1.02 -12.84
N TRP A 66 -0.18 -0.84 -13.10
CA TRP A 66 0.31 -0.36 -14.40
C TRP A 66 -0.01 -1.30 -15.57
N ASP A 67 -0.11 -2.60 -15.29
CA ASP A 67 -0.42 -3.64 -16.27
C ASP A 67 -1.90 -4.01 -16.33
N GLY A 68 -2.75 -3.39 -15.53
CA GLY A 68 -4.19 -3.62 -15.53
C GLY A 68 -4.63 -4.99 -14.99
N ARG A 69 -3.78 -5.68 -14.22
CA ARG A 69 -4.08 -7.04 -13.77
C ARG A 69 -5.19 -7.16 -12.72
N ALA A 70 -5.59 -6.06 -12.10
CA ALA A 70 -6.74 -6.01 -11.19
C ALA A 70 -7.86 -5.17 -11.80
N ALA A 71 -9.07 -5.70 -11.80
CA ALA A 71 -10.23 -5.07 -12.40
C ALA A 71 -10.85 -3.99 -11.50
N ALA A 72 -10.65 -4.08 -10.19
CA ALA A 72 -11.22 -3.17 -9.20
C ALA A 72 -10.19 -2.83 -8.12
N LEU A 73 -10.45 -1.73 -7.41
CA LEU A 73 -9.59 -1.26 -6.32
C LEU A 73 -9.52 -2.26 -5.16
N GLU A 74 -10.62 -2.93 -4.86
CA GLU A 74 -10.70 -3.97 -3.84
C GLU A 74 -9.81 -5.19 -4.15
N ASP A 75 -9.69 -5.53 -5.41
CA ASP A 75 -8.80 -6.61 -5.86
C ASP A 75 -7.34 -6.17 -5.79
N GLN A 76 -7.06 -4.95 -6.19
CA GLN A 76 -5.72 -4.36 -6.10
C GLN A 76 -5.23 -4.32 -4.64
N ALA A 77 -6.08 -3.87 -3.72
CA ALA A 77 -5.72 -3.69 -2.31
C ALA A 77 -5.30 -4.98 -1.60
N LYS A 78 -5.66 -6.14 -2.12
CA LYS A 78 -5.24 -7.45 -1.58
C LYS A 78 -3.78 -7.80 -1.89
N GLY A 79 -3.19 -7.20 -2.91
CA GLY A 79 -1.85 -7.55 -3.40
C GLY A 79 -0.71 -7.03 -2.53
N PRO A 80 -0.52 -5.72 -2.39
CA PRO A 80 0.63 -5.12 -1.71
C PRO A 80 0.90 -5.64 -0.29
N PRO A 81 -0.13 -5.86 0.56
CA PRO A 81 0.10 -6.35 1.91
C PRO A 81 0.80 -7.71 1.98
N VAL A 82 0.50 -8.61 1.05
CA VAL A 82 1.05 -9.97 1.02
C VAL A 82 2.19 -10.14 0.02
N ASN A 83 2.51 -9.12 -0.77
CA ASN A 83 3.64 -9.18 -1.68
C ASN A 83 4.96 -9.22 -0.90
N PRO A 84 5.80 -10.25 -1.08
CA PRO A 84 7.05 -10.42 -0.33
C PRO A 84 8.02 -9.24 -0.47
N ILE A 85 7.97 -8.52 -1.59
CA ILE A 85 8.85 -7.37 -1.86
C ILE A 85 8.28 -6.09 -1.28
N GLU A 86 6.95 -5.95 -1.20
CA GLU A 86 6.29 -4.74 -0.73
C GLU A 86 6.12 -4.75 0.79
N MET A 87 5.05 -5.35 1.32
CA MET A 87 4.79 -5.38 2.77
C MET A 87 5.08 -6.73 3.42
N GLY A 88 5.17 -7.82 2.66
CA GLY A 88 5.67 -9.11 3.10
C GLY A 88 4.84 -9.82 4.18
N MET A 89 3.55 -9.48 4.32
CA MET A 89 2.68 -10.19 5.26
C MET A 89 2.43 -11.62 4.78
N LYS A 90 2.28 -12.54 5.73
CA LYS A 90 2.11 -13.97 5.44
C LYS A 90 0.88 -14.25 4.58
N ASP A 91 -0.26 -13.65 4.93
CA ASP A 91 -1.54 -13.80 4.25
C ASP A 91 -2.51 -12.69 4.65
N LEU A 92 -3.66 -12.62 3.99
CA LEU A 92 -4.69 -11.61 4.28
C LEU A 92 -5.30 -11.76 5.68
N SER A 93 -5.35 -12.97 6.22
CA SER A 93 -5.82 -13.20 7.59
C SER A 93 -4.89 -12.52 8.61
N ALA A 94 -3.58 -12.61 8.40
CA ALA A 94 -2.60 -11.90 9.20
C ALA A 94 -2.72 -10.38 9.08
N VAL A 95 -3.05 -9.87 7.89
CA VAL A 95 -3.35 -8.45 7.68
C VAL A 95 -4.56 -8.02 8.49
N MET A 96 -5.67 -8.76 8.40
CA MET A 96 -6.90 -8.47 9.12
C MET A 96 -6.74 -8.52 10.64
N GLY A 97 -5.87 -9.38 11.13
CA GLY A 97 -5.56 -9.47 12.57
C GLY A 97 -4.77 -8.27 13.12
N ARG A 98 -4.31 -7.35 12.26
CA ARG A 98 -3.54 -6.16 12.63
C ARG A 98 -4.26 -4.83 12.42
N ILE A 99 -5.41 -4.86 11.77
CA ILE A 99 -6.31 -3.73 11.59
C ILE A 99 -7.31 -3.70 12.75
#